data_c1ff1561d22c02651948071e3c084e26
#
_entry.id   c1ff1561d22c02651948071e3c084e26
#
_cell.length_a   1.000
_cell.length_b   1.000
_cell.length_c   1.000
_cell.angle_alpha   90.00
_cell.angle_beta   90.00
_cell.angle_gamma   90.00
#
_symmetry.space_group_name_H-M   'P 1'
#
loop_
_entity.id
_entity.type
_entity.pdbx_description
1 polymer ?
#
loop_
_entity_poly.entity_id
_entity_poly.type
_entity_poly.pdbx_seq_one_letter_code
_entity_poly.pdbx_strand_id
1 'polypeptide(L)'
;MNLYKKTASELAEMIKNKEITSEELTRIFLDRIKSVEDKVGAFSNIFEEKALEQARKIDGKNNEEGRKNYENTGLFGVPVALKDNIVSKGDLTTAASQILKNYVGVYDATVVKKLKEAGAVLVGKANMDEFAMGSSNENSSIKSASNPWDLERVPGGSSGGSAAAVAASEIPVALGTDTGGSIRQPASLTGTVGIKPTYGRVSRYGLMAFGSSLDQIGALAKSSEDLARVMQIISGYDENDPTTADVEVPDYLSLLENDITGLKIGLPKEYFSDELDKSIKEVVDKTVETLKKLGAEVKEVSLPYTKYAISTYYIISSAEAASNLSRYDGVRYGVRKSDENIEEMYVKSRTEGFGDEVKRRIMIGNYVLSSGFYDAYYKKASQVRRLIRDDFLRVLSEVDLILTPVSPTTAFKKGEKNTDPVQMYLADIYTVSVNMAGLPAISVPGGFVNGLPVGIQLIGNYFREDLLFNISHKFEEVRGKIEYPEL
;
A
#
# COMPACT_ATOMS: atom_id res chain seq x y z
N MET A 1 -2.55 -16.19 -25.66
CA MET A 1 -1.52 -15.48 -24.85
C MET A 1 -2.23 -14.90 -23.62
N ASN A 2 -1.79 -15.25 -22.39
CA ASN A 2 -2.50 -14.81 -21.18
C ASN A 2 -2.15 -13.36 -20.86
N LEU A 3 -2.89 -12.40 -21.43
CA LEU A 3 -2.62 -10.96 -21.30
C LEU A 3 -2.67 -10.48 -19.85
N TYR A 4 -3.48 -11.10 -18.99
CA TYR A 4 -3.54 -10.77 -17.56
C TYR A 4 -2.22 -11.05 -16.80
N LYS A 5 -1.27 -11.82 -17.38
CA LYS A 5 0.08 -12.01 -16.81
C LYS A 5 1.06 -10.89 -17.12
N LYS A 6 0.75 -10.03 -18.08
CA LYS A 6 1.62 -8.92 -18.49
C LYS A 6 1.66 -7.81 -17.44
N THR A 7 2.73 -7.01 -17.48
CA THR A 7 2.87 -5.77 -16.69
C THR A 7 1.95 -4.68 -17.23
N ALA A 8 1.66 -3.68 -16.43
CA ALA A 8 0.86 -2.52 -16.86
C ALA A 8 1.55 -1.78 -18.02
N SER A 9 2.88 -1.69 -17.97
CA SER A 9 3.71 -1.09 -19.02
C SER A 9 3.56 -1.82 -20.35
N GLU A 10 3.69 -3.16 -20.35
CA GLU A 10 3.49 -3.98 -21.56
C GLU A 10 2.07 -3.80 -22.13
N LEU A 11 1.05 -3.74 -21.27
CA LEU A 11 -0.35 -3.58 -21.69
C LEU A 11 -0.64 -2.19 -22.26
N ALA A 12 -0.09 -1.14 -21.65
CA ALA A 12 -0.21 0.22 -22.15
C ALA A 12 0.41 0.38 -23.55
N GLU A 13 1.58 -0.21 -23.79
CA GLU A 13 2.22 -0.21 -25.12
C GLU A 13 1.38 -0.98 -26.16
N MET A 14 0.77 -2.11 -25.80
CA MET A 14 -0.12 -2.85 -26.71
C MET A 14 -1.35 -2.01 -27.12
N ILE A 15 -1.96 -1.26 -26.18
CA ILE A 15 -3.06 -0.33 -26.49
C ILE A 15 -2.58 0.80 -27.39
N LYS A 16 -1.42 1.39 -27.08
CA LYS A 16 -0.80 2.45 -27.90
C LYS A 16 -0.53 2.00 -29.31
N ASN A 17 -0.05 0.77 -29.50
CA ASN A 17 0.24 0.16 -30.80
C ASN A 17 -1.01 -0.36 -31.53
N LYS A 18 -2.22 -0.25 -30.92
CA LYS A 18 -3.49 -0.78 -31.43
C LYS A 18 -3.51 -2.31 -31.59
N GLU A 19 -2.71 -3.01 -30.81
CA GLU A 19 -2.71 -4.48 -30.76
C GLU A 19 -3.92 -5.02 -30.00
N ILE A 20 -4.48 -4.20 -29.07
CA ILE A 20 -5.68 -4.47 -28.30
C ILE A 20 -6.40 -3.16 -27.99
N THR A 21 -7.72 -3.19 -27.83
CA THR A 21 -8.50 -2.07 -27.34
C THR A 21 -8.59 -2.07 -25.80
N SER A 22 -8.87 -0.92 -25.22
CA SER A 22 -9.09 -0.81 -23.77
C SER A 22 -10.30 -1.63 -23.32
N GLU A 23 -11.37 -1.68 -24.14
CA GLU A 23 -12.55 -2.50 -23.84
C GLU A 23 -12.21 -4.00 -23.81
N GLU A 24 -11.50 -4.50 -24.83
CA GLU A 24 -11.06 -5.90 -24.88
C GLU A 24 -10.17 -6.26 -23.69
N LEU A 25 -9.20 -5.41 -23.37
CA LEU A 25 -8.33 -5.61 -22.21
C LEU A 25 -9.11 -5.63 -20.91
N THR A 26 -10.03 -4.68 -20.72
CA THR A 26 -10.88 -4.60 -19.52
C THR A 26 -11.74 -5.86 -19.37
N ARG A 27 -12.31 -6.41 -20.46
CA ARG A 27 -13.05 -7.67 -20.44
C ARG A 27 -12.18 -8.84 -20.00
N ILE A 28 -10.95 -8.95 -20.50
CA ILE A 28 -10.01 -10.02 -20.10
C ILE A 28 -9.76 -10.00 -18.59
N PHE A 29 -9.56 -8.81 -17.99
CA PHE A 29 -9.38 -8.69 -16.55
C PHE A 29 -10.66 -8.97 -15.76
N LEU A 30 -11.82 -8.50 -16.23
CA LEU A 30 -13.10 -8.82 -15.60
C LEU A 30 -13.40 -10.33 -15.63
N ASP A 31 -13.10 -11.00 -16.74
CA ASP A 31 -13.27 -12.46 -16.86
C ASP A 31 -12.27 -13.20 -15.94
N ARG A 32 -11.03 -12.69 -15.83
CA ARG A 32 -10.05 -13.23 -14.86
C ARG A 32 -10.53 -13.08 -13.43
N ILE A 33 -11.03 -11.92 -13.02
CA ILE A 33 -11.63 -11.68 -11.71
C ILE A 33 -12.75 -12.70 -11.47
N LYS A 34 -13.71 -12.82 -12.38
CA LYS A 34 -14.83 -13.80 -12.26
C LYS A 34 -14.35 -15.24 -12.07
N SER A 35 -13.21 -15.60 -12.63
CA SER A 35 -12.70 -16.98 -12.57
C SER A 35 -12.01 -17.32 -11.25
N VAL A 36 -11.49 -16.35 -10.49
CA VAL A 36 -10.64 -16.60 -9.31
C VAL A 36 -11.07 -15.90 -8.04
N GLU A 37 -11.89 -14.86 -8.13
CA GLU A 37 -12.25 -13.98 -6.98
C GLU A 37 -12.93 -14.73 -5.84
N ASP A 38 -13.71 -15.77 -6.13
CA ASP A 38 -14.33 -16.63 -5.11
C ASP A 38 -13.30 -17.34 -4.21
N LYS A 39 -12.08 -17.58 -4.73
CA LYS A 39 -10.97 -18.19 -3.99
C LYS A 39 -10.14 -17.12 -3.29
N VAL A 40 -9.89 -15.98 -3.97
CA VAL A 40 -8.95 -14.95 -3.53
C VAL A 40 -9.59 -13.94 -2.57
N GLY A 41 -10.78 -13.46 -2.87
CA GLY A 41 -11.47 -12.47 -2.05
C GLY A 41 -10.83 -11.08 -2.06
N ALA A 42 -10.19 -10.73 -3.17
CA ALA A 42 -9.39 -9.51 -3.29
C ALA A 42 -10.21 -8.23 -3.43
N PHE A 43 -11.46 -8.32 -3.90
CA PHE A 43 -12.31 -7.15 -4.13
C PHE A 43 -13.46 -7.06 -3.11
N SER A 44 -13.74 -5.86 -2.64
CA SER A 44 -14.96 -5.52 -1.89
C SER A 44 -16.12 -5.18 -2.83
N ASN A 45 -15.81 -4.59 -3.99
CA ASN A 45 -16.80 -4.23 -5.01
C ASN A 45 -16.13 -4.15 -6.40
N ILE A 46 -16.84 -4.61 -7.44
CA ILE A 46 -16.41 -4.60 -8.84
C ILE A 46 -17.38 -3.74 -9.65
N PHE A 47 -16.86 -2.85 -10.50
CA PHE A 47 -17.60 -1.86 -11.29
C PHE A 47 -17.71 -2.27 -12.76
N GLU A 48 -18.13 -3.51 -13.07
CA GLU A 48 -18.07 -4.12 -14.40
C GLU A 48 -18.60 -3.20 -15.52
N GLU A 49 -19.87 -2.80 -15.42
CA GLU A 49 -20.51 -1.95 -16.45
C GLU A 49 -19.81 -0.58 -16.59
N LYS A 50 -19.49 0.04 -15.45
CA LYS A 50 -18.82 1.35 -15.40
C LYS A 50 -17.40 1.29 -15.98
N ALA A 51 -16.65 0.22 -15.70
CA ALA A 51 -15.33 0.00 -16.24
C ALA A 51 -15.36 -0.17 -17.77
N LEU A 52 -16.29 -0.96 -18.28
CA LEU A 52 -16.49 -1.14 -19.73
C LEU A 52 -16.94 0.16 -20.42
N GLU A 53 -17.80 0.95 -19.78
CA GLU A 53 -18.18 2.28 -20.30
C GLU A 53 -16.98 3.23 -20.36
N GLN A 54 -16.13 3.25 -19.32
CA GLN A 54 -14.89 4.03 -19.30
C GLN A 54 -13.94 3.59 -20.43
N ALA A 55 -13.73 2.28 -20.58
CA ALA A 55 -12.86 1.72 -21.61
C ALA A 55 -13.32 2.09 -23.02
N ARG A 56 -14.63 1.99 -23.34
CA ARG A 56 -15.19 2.43 -24.64
C ARG A 56 -14.98 3.92 -24.90
N LYS A 57 -15.11 4.76 -23.87
CA LYS A 57 -14.86 6.20 -23.99
C LYS A 57 -13.40 6.51 -24.30
N ILE A 58 -12.49 5.71 -23.73
CA ILE A 58 -11.06 5.81 -24.00
C ILE A 58 -10.75 5.37 -25.43
N ASP A 59 -11.29 4.24 -25.89
CA ASP A 59 -11.13 3.76 -27.26
C ASP A 59 -11.67 4.78 -28.29
N GLY A 60 -12.80 5.42 -27.99
CA GLY A 60 -13.38 6.49 -28.82
C GLY A 60 -12.50 7.77 -28.91
N LYS A 61 -11.64 8.01 -27.93
CA LYS A 61 -10.66 9.12 -27.90
C LYS A 61 -9.31 8.75 -28.50
N ASN A 62 -9.13 7.52 -28.95
CA ASN A 62 -7.87 6.99 -29.50
C ASN A 62 -7.57 7.51 -30.94
N ASN A 63 -7.93 8.79 -31.19
CA ASN A 63 -7.52 9.56 -32.38
C ASN A 63 -6.21 10.31 -32.07
N GLU A 64 -5.55 10.87 -33.07
CA GLU A 64 -4.22 11.51 -32.95
C GLU A 64 -4.21 12.65 -31.90
N GLU A 65 -5.29 13.37 -31.73
CA GLU A 65 -5.40 14.51 -30.80
C GLU A 65 -5.60 14.05 -29.35
N GLY A 66 -6.38 12.99 -29.11
CA GLY A 66 -6.55 12.36 -27.80
C GLY A 66 -5.28 11.65 -27.33
N ARG A 67 -4.49 11.06 -28.25
CA ARG A 67 -3.23 10.38 -27.96
C ARG A 67 -2.15 11.31 -27.39
N LYS A 68 -1.99 12.51 -27.96
CA LYS A 68 -0.97 13.48 -27.50
C LYS A 68 -1.09 13.82 -26.02
N ASN A 69 -2.30 13.79 -25.46
CA ASN A 69 -2.54 14.07 -24.04
C ASN A 69 -2.22 12.88 -23.14
N TYR A 70 -2.08 11.66 -23.68
CA TYR A 70 -1.90 10.42 -22.94
C TYR A 70 -0.55 9.71 -23.19
N GLU A 71 0.22 10.15 -24.18
CA GLU A 71 1.51 9.54 -24.56
C GLU A 71 2.53 9.52 -23.42
N ASN A 72 2.38 10.44 -22.44
CA ASN A 72 3.28 10.56 -21.30
C ASN A 72 2.76 9.91 -20.00
N THR A 73 1.53 9.33 -19.99
CA THR A 73 0.93 8.86 -18.73
C THR A 73 1.15 7.38 -18.44
N GLY A 74 1.47 6.56 -19.45
CA GLY A 74 1.83 5.15 -19.27
C GLY A 74 0.78 4.20 -18.69
N LEU A 75 -0.47 4.67 -18.43
CA LEU A 75 -1.60 3.86 -17.97
C LEU A 75 -2.87 4.05 -18.81
N PHE A 76 -2.74 4.61 -20.00
CA PHE A 76 -3.87 4.83 -20.89
C PHE A 76 -4.57 3.53 -21.25
N GLY A 77 -5.86 3.42 -20.89
CA GLY A 77 -6.68 2.23 -21.15
C GLY A 77 -6.40 1.03 -20.22
N VAL A 78 -5.45 1.15 -19.29
CA VAL A 78 -5.06 0.06 -18.39
C VAL A 78 -6.02 -0.02 -17.19
N PRO A 79 -6.52 -1.23 -16.84
CA PRO A 79 -7.34 -1.45 -15.66
C PRO A 79 -6.57 -1.23 -14.35
N VAL A 80 -7.18 -0.52 -13.38
CA VAL A 80 -6.62 -0.21 -12.05
C VAL A 80 -7.66 -0.46 -10.97
N ALA A 81 -7.25 -1.03 -9.83
CA ALA A 81 -8.08 -1.15 -8.64
C ALA A 81 -7.72 -0.08 -7.58
N LEU A 82 -8.70 0.32 -6.79
CA LEU A 82 -8.53 1.28 -5.69
C LEU A 82 -8.77 0.56 -4.37
N LYS A 83 -7.90 0.73 -3.37
CA LYS A 83 -8.21 0.27 -2.00
C LYS A 83 -9.50 0.93 -1.50
N ASP A 84 -10.32 0.19 -0.75
CA ASP A 84 -11.69 0.59 -0.39
C ASP A 84 -11.78 1.73 0.64
N ASN A 85 -10.67 2.35 1.00
CA ASN A 85 -10.63 3.61 1.77
C ASN A 85 -10.31 4.85 0.90
N ILE A 86 -10.18 4.70 -0.42
CA ILE A 86 -9.96 5.80 -1.37
C ILE A 86 -11.31 6.13 -2.01
N VAL A 87 -11.83 7.33 -1.75
CA VAL A 87 -13.16 7.75 -2.21
C VAL A 87 -13.17 7.97 -3.72
N SER A 88 -14.17 7.40 -4.41
CA SER A 88 -14.49 7.69 -5.81
C SER A 88 -15.96 8.04 -5.96
N LYS A 89 -16.25 9.08 -6.76
CA LYS A 89 -17.60 9.63 -6.93
C LYS A 89 -18.53 8.63 -7.59
N GLY A 90 -19.67 8.41 -6.91
CA GLY A 90 -20.72 7.50 -7.38
C GLY A 90 -20.40 6.02 -7.15
N ASP A 91 -19.31 5.70 -6.42
CA ASP A 91 -18.93 4.33 -6.10
C ASP A 91 -19.08 4.06 -4.59
N LEU A 92 -19.46 2.84 -4.26
CA LEU A 92 -19.47 2.37 -2.88
C LEU A 92 -18.02 2.40 -2.34
N THR A 93 -17.83 2.98 -1.16
CA THR A 93 -16.54 3.08 -0.48
C THR A 93 -16.75 2.83 1.00
N THR A 94 -16.41 1.64 1.47
CA THR A 94 -16.82 1.15 2.79
C THR A 94 -15.71 1.14 3.83
N ALA A 95 -14.45 1.30 3.43
CA ALA A 95 -13.28 1.03 4.28
C ALA A 95 -13.35 -0.36 4.94
N ALA A 96 -13.99 -1.33 4.27
CA ALA A 96 -14.29 -2.67 4.76
C ALA A 96 -15.01 -2.70 6.12
N SER A 97 -15.86 -1.69 6.41
CA SER A 97 -16.58 -1.50 7.69
C SER A 97 -18.08 -1.54 7.53
N GLN A 98 -18.76 -2.16 8.49
CA GLN A 98 -20.24 -2.18 8.52
C GLN A 98 -20.83 -0.78 8.70
N ILE A 99 -20.13 0.14 9.38
CA ILE A 99 -20.63 1.51 9.58
C ILE A 99 -20.75 2.29 8.27
N LEU A 100 -19.93 1.94 7.26
CA LEU A 100 -19.94 2.59 5.95
C LEU A 100 -20.47 1.69 4.82
N LYS A 101 -21.09 0.55 5.12
CA LYS A 101 -21.51 -0.43 4.09
C LYS A 101 -22.44 0.13 3.01
N ASN A 102 -23.08 1.28 3.25
CA ASN A 102 -24.00 1.96 2.32
C ASN A 102 -23.44 3.33 1.85
N TYR A 103 -22.19 3.67 2.16
CA TYR A 103 -21.64 4.97 1.79
C TYR A 103 -21.22 4.98 0.32
N VAL A 104 -21.86 5.83 -0.47
CA VAL A 104 -21.46 6.12 -1.85
C VAL A 104 -20.69 7.43 -1.89
N GLY A 105 -19.52 7.43 -2.49
CA GLY A 105 -18.65 8.60 -2.59
C GLY A 105 -19.32 9.76 -3.34
N VAL A 106 -19.26 10.97 -2.81
CA VAL A 106 -19.88 12.16 -3.41
C VAL A 106 -18.89 13.02 -4.20
N TYR A 107 -17.59 12.71 -4.10
CA TYR A 107 -16.49 13.35 -4.82
C TYR A 107 -15.38 12.32 -5.13
N ASP A 108 -14.46 12.69 -6.01
CA ASP A 108 -13.26 11.89 -6.28
C ASP A 108 -12.10 12.33 -5.39
N ALA A 109 -11.36 11.38 -4.82
CA ALA A 109 -10.04 11.64 -4.27
C ALA A 109 -9.10 12.20 -5.36
N THR A 110 -8.13 13.02 -4.98
CA THR A 110 -7.18 13.60 -5.94
C THR A 110 -6.47 12.53 -6.78
N VAL A 111 -6.06 11.42 -6.18
CA VAL A 111 -5.44 10.31 -6.93
C VAL A 111 -6.41 9.67 -7.92
N VAL A 112 -7.70 9.59 -7.61
CA VAL A 112 -8.75 9.08 -8.51
C VAL A 112 -8.96 10.01 -9.69
N LYS A 113 -8.98 11.32 -9.44
CA LYS A 113 -9.07 12.33 -10.49
C LYS A 113 -7.88 12.24 -11.45
N LYS A 114 -6.66 12.20 -10.91
CA LYS A 114 -5.42 12.07 -11.70
C LYS A 114 -5.38 10.79 -12.53
N LEU A 115 -5.80 9.63 -11.97
CA LEU A 115 -5.88 8.38 -12.73
C LEU A 115 -6.90 8.44 -13.88
N LYS A 116 -8.08 9.04 -13.65
CA LYS A 116 -9.09 9.25 -14.70
C LYS A 116 -8.58 10.19 -15.80
N GLU A 117 -7.89 11.24 -15.43
CA GLU A 117 -7.26 12.19 -16.36
C GLU A 117 -6.16 11.52 -17.18
N ALA A 118 -5.40 10.59 -16.59
CA ALA A 118 -4.41 9.76 -17.27
C ALA A 118 -5.02 8.65 -18.15
N GLY A 119 -6.35 8.51 -18.15
CA GLY A 119 -7.04 7.51 -18.96
C GLY A 119 -6.99 6.09 -18.39
N ALA A 120 -6.69 5.90 -17.11
CA ALA A 120 -6.79 4.59 -16.48
C ALA A 120 -8.26 4.16 -16.30
N VAL A 121 -8.54 2.86 -16.40
CA VAL A 121 -9.88 2.28 -16.22
C VAL A 121 -10.05 1.79 -14.79
N LEU A 122 -10.98 2.37 -14.04
CA LEU A 122 -11.23 1.96 -12.65
C LEU A 122 -12.18 0.75 -12.62
N VAL A 123 -11.64 -0.41 -12.17
CA VAL A 123 -12.38 -1.70 -12.22
C VAL A 123 -13.14 -1.99 -10.93
N GLY A 124 -12.64 -1.54 -9.76
CA GLY A 124 -13.28 -1.86 -8.50
C GLY A 124 -12.54 -1.36 -7.28
N LYS A 125 -13.10 -1.73 -6.12
CA LYS A 125 -12.53 -1.49 -4.79
C LYS A 125 -11.86 -2.75 -4.28
N ALA A 126 -10.58 -2.66 -3.98
CA ALA A 126 -9.82 -3.76 -3.37
C ALA A 126 -10.12 -3.85 -1.86
N ASN A 127 -10.31 -5.08 -1.40
CA ASN A 127 -10.58 -5.41 -0.01
C ASN A 127 -9.40 -5.02 0.91
N MET A 128 -9.69 -4.83 2.20
CA MET A 128 -8.71 -4.33 3.16
C MET A 128 -9.09 -4.71 4.60
N ASP A 129 -8.17 -4.59 5.54
CA ASP A 129 -8.54 -4.55 6.96
C ASP A 129 -9.36 -3.30 7.25
N GLU A 130 -10.37 -3.43 8.11
CA GLU A 130 -11.31 -2.38 8.45
C GLU A 130 -10.61 -1.07 8.86
N PHE A 131 -10.92 0.04 8.19
CA PHE A 131 -10.29 1.36 8.35
C PHE A 131 -8.75 1.34 8.33
N ALA A 132 -8.17 0.41 7.57
CA ALA A 132 -6.72 0.18 7.47
C ALA A 132 -6.07 -0.28 8.80
N MET A 133 -6.85 -0.84 9.74
CA MET A 133 -6.39 -1.33 11.04
C MET A 133 -6.22 -2.84 11.04
N GLY A 134 -5.05 -3.29 10.63
CA GLY A 134 -4.66 -4.71 10.57
C GLY A 134 -3.46 -4.92 9.67
N SER A 135 -2.93 -6.14 9.71
CA SER A 135 -1.73 -6.57 8.97
C SER A 135 -1.93 -7.94 8.30
N SER A 136 -3.20 -8.38 8.14
CA SER A 136 -3.51 -9.71 7.59
C SER A 136 -4.68 -9.73 6.60
N ASN A 137 -5.49 -8.69 6.54
CA ASN A 137 -6.80 -8.61 5.87
C ASN A 137 -7.89 -9.49 6.50
N GLU A 138 -7.69 -9.98 7.72
CA GLU A 138 -8.68 -10.76 8.45
C GLU A 138 -9.71 -9.88 9.18
N ASN A 139 -9.40 -8.59 9.41
CA ASN A 139 -10.31 -7.63 10.06
C ASN A 139 -11.33 -7.00 9.10
N SER A 140 -11.43 -7.46 7.85
CA SER A 140 -12.45 -6.99 6.92
C SER A 140 -13.84 -7.45 7.36
N SER A 141 -14.82 -6.53 7.41
CA SER A 141 -16.21 -6.87 7.70
C SER A 141 -16.96 -7.45 6.49
N ILE A 142 -16.30 -7.56 5.33
CA ILE A 142 -16.88 -8.08 4.08
C ILE A 142 -16.51 -9.55 3.93
N LYS A 143 -15.22 -9.84 3.78
CA LYS A 143 -14.61 -11.18 3.71
C LYS A 143 -13.11 -11.06 3.94
N SER A 144 -12.46 -12.14 4.34
CA SER A 144 -10.99 -12.19 4.40
C SER A 144 -10.42 -12.53 3.03
N ALA A 145 -9.41 -11.79 2.57
CA ALA A 145 -8.67 -12.16 1.37
C ALA A 145 -7.72 -13.33 1.65
N SER A 146 -7.39 -14.07 0.59
CA SER A 146 -6.45 -15.19 0.60
C SER A 146 -5.16 -14.82 -0.11
N ASN A 147 -4.06 -15.42 0.31
CA ASN A 147 -2.80 -15.30 -0.42
C ASN A 147 -2.84 -16.19 -1.67
N PRO A 148 -2.61 -15.66 -2.88
CA PRO A 148 -2.62 -16.47 -4.10
C PRO A 148 -1.58 -17.61 -4.14
N TRP A 149 -0.50 -17.52 -3.38
CA TRP A 149 0.53 -18.58 -3.28
C TRP A 149 0.11 -19.75 -2.40
N ASP A 150 -0.77 -19.50 -1.43
CA ASP A 150 -1.36 -20.53 -0.56
C ASP A 150 -2.66 -19.96 0.03
N LEU A 151 -3.80 -20.45 -0.43
CA LEU A 151 -5.13 -19.92 -0.07
C LEU A 151 -5.48 -20.07 1.42
N GLU A 152 -4.74 -20.91 2.17
CA GLU A 152 -4.87 -21.04 3.62
C GLU A 152 -4.11 -19.95 4.40
N ARG A 153 -3.34 -19.11 3.69
CA ARG A 153 -2.52 -18.06 4.29
C ARG A 153 -3.07 -16.66 4.02
N VAL A 154 -2.64 -15.73 4.86
CA VAL A 154 -2.97 -14.32 4.72
C VAL A 154 -2.17 -13.66 3.60
N PRO A 155 -2.75 -12.71 2.85
CA PRO A 155 -2.01 -11.91 1.87
C PRO A 155 -1.20 -10.78 2.53
N GLY A 156 -1.35 -10.61 3.85
CA GLY A 156 -0.91 -9.41 4.56
C GLY A 156 -1.96 -8.31 4.56
N GLY A 157 -1.64 -7.18 5.17
CA GLY A 157 -2.57 -6.05 5.31
C GLY A 157 -1.88 -4.74 5.74
N SER A 158 -2.67 -3.71 5.73
CA SER A 158 -4.11 -3.63 5.46
C SER A 158 -4.50 -3.58 3.97
N SER A 159 -3.56 -3.41 3.02
CA SER A 159 -3.85 -3.46 1.58
C SER A 159 -3.77 -4.90 1.03
N GLY A 160 -4.27 -5.88 1.78
CA GLY A 160 -4.19 -7.30 1.43
C GLY A 160 -4.94 -7.64 0.14
N GLY A 161 -6.14 -7.08 -0.07
CA GLY A 161 -6.87 -7.23 -1.31
C GLY A 161 -6.14 -6.63 -2.51
N SER A 162 -5.54 -5.44 -2.37
CA SER A 162 -4.75 -4.83 -3.45
C SER A 162 -3.56 -5.71 -3.85
N ALA A 163 -2.83 -6.26 -2.86
CA ALA A 163 -1.70 -7.14 -3.10
C ALA A 163 -2.13 -8.50 -3.71
N ALA A 164 -3.19 -9.10 -3.16
CA ALA A 164 -3.74 -10.36 -3.65
C ALA A 164 -4.25 -10.24 -5.09
N ALA A 165 -4.97 -9.15 -5.44
CA ALA A 165 -5.46 -8.91 -6.79
C ALA A 165 -4.32 -8.85 -7.83
N VAL A 166 -3.23 -8.18 -7.51
CA VAL A 166 -2.04 -8.11 -8.39
C VAL A 166 -1.38 -9.47 -8.51
N ALA A 167 -1.17 -10.18 -7.39
CA ALA A 167 -0.53 -11.51 -7.37
C ALA A 167 -1.38 -12.58 -8.05
N ALA A 168 -2.73 -12.53 -7.93
CA ALA A 168 -3.65 -13.41 -8.65
C ALA A 168 -3.80 -13.04 -10.14
N SER A 169 -3.14 -11.98 -10.59
CA SER A 169 -3.31 -11.42 -11.93
C SER A 169 -4.75 -11.01 -12.26
N GLU A 170 -5.53 -10.61 -11.27
CA GLU A 170 -6.87 -10.03 -11.43
C GLU A 170 -6.80 -8.57 -11.90
N ILE A 171 -5.69 -7.91 -11.64
CA ILE A 171 -5.42 -6.54 -12.04
C ILE A 171 -3.90 -6.34 -12.20
N PRO A 172 -3.43 -5.51 -13.15
CA PRO A 172 -2.00 -5.25 -13.29
C PRO A 172 -1.46 -4.30 -12.22
N VAL A 173 -2.28 -3.37 -11.74
CA VAL A 173 -1.94 -2.33 -10.75
C VAL A 173 -3.10 -2.11 -9.78
N ALA A 174 -2.78 -1.92 -8.52
CA ALA A 174 -3.74 -1.51 -7.50
C ALA A 174 -3.17 -0.37 -6.64
N LEU A 175 -3.99 0.64 -6.31
CA LEU A 175 -3.64 1.57 -5.25
C LEU A 175 -3.83 0.91 -3.88
N GLY A 176 -2.93 1.24 -2.97
CA GLY A 176 -2.99 0.87 -1.57
C GLY A 176 -2.79 2.08 -0.66
N THR A 177 -2.81 1.84 0.65
CA THR A 177 -2.44 2.86 1.66
C THR A 177 -1.52 2.25 2.69
N ASP A 178 -0.57 3.04 3.18
CA ASP A 178 0.45 2.58 4.10
C ASP A 178 0.57 3.57 5.28
N THR A 179 0.19 3.10 6.46
CA THR A 179 0.25 3.86 7.72
C THR A 179 1.36 3.33 8.62
N GLY A 180 1.65 2.03 8.54
CA GLY A 180 2.67 1.35 9.32
C GLY A 180 3.36 0.20 8.58
N GLY A 181 3.13 0.05 7.27
CA GLY A 181 3.62 -1.07 6.47
C GLY A 181 2.59 -1.62 5.50
N SER A 182 1.38 -1.06 5.50
CA SER A 182 0.19 -1.64 4.87
C SER A 182 0.18 -1.70 3.32
N ILE A 183 1.24 -1.29 2.65
CA ILE A 183 1.54 -1.60 1.24
C ILE A 183 2.72 -2.56 1.18
N ARG A 184 3.80 -2.25 1.89
CA ARG A 184 5.09 -2.96 1.81
C ARG A 184 5.01 -4.38 2.36
N GLN A 185 4.33 -4.57 3.49
CA GLN A 185 4.17 -5.89 4.11
C GLN A 185 3.32 -6.83 3.24
N PRO A 186 2.10 -6.47 2.76
CA PRO A 186 1.38 -7.35 1.86
C PRO A 186 2.09 -7.54 0.51
N ALA A 187 2.83 -6.56 -0.01
CA ALA A 187 3.67 -6.75 -1.19
C ALA A 187 4.72 -7.84 -0.96
N SER A 188 5.40 -7.83 0.19
CA SER A 188 6.38 -8.85 0.57
C SER A 188 5.76 -10.25 0.64
N LEU A 189 4.58 -10.39 1.25
CA LEU A 189 3.93 -11.69 1.47
C LEU A 189 3.26 -12.27 0.22
N THR A 190 2.99 -11.43 -0.79
CA THR A 190 2.36 -11.86 -2.04
C THR A 190 3.31 -11.87 -3.25
N GLY A 191 4.57 -11.48 -3.05
CA GLY A 191 5.56 -11.44 -4.12
C GLY A 191 5.30 -10.35 -5.17
N THR A 192 4.59 -9.29 -4.79
CA THR A 192 4.38 -8.09 -5.62
C THR A 192 5.39 -7.01 -5.26
N VAL A 193 5.51 -5.97 -6.08
CA VAL A 193 6.27 -4.77 -5.74
C VAL A 193 5.31 -3.74 -5.15
N GLY A 194 5.71 -3.07 -4.05
CA GLY A 194 4.85 -2.09 -3.38
C GLY A 194 5.63 -0.87 -2.91
N ILE A 195 5.15 0.33 -3.25
CA ILE A 195 5.77 1.61 -2.88
C ILE A 195 4.93 2.39 -1.87
N LYS A 196 5.56 2.78 -0.77
CA LYS A 196 5.10 3.85 0.11
C LYS A 196 5.94 5.09 -0.18
N PRO A 197 5.39 6.15 -0.77
CA PRO A 197 6.15 7.36 -1.06
C PRO A 197 6.49 8.15 0.20
N THR A 198 7.28 9.20 0.05
CA THR A 198 7.51 10.23 1.07
C THR A 198 6.18 10.79 1.55
N TYR A 199 6.05 11.03 2.86
CA TYR A 199 4.88 11.72 3.40
C TYR A 199 4.73 13.11 2.75
N GLY A 200 3.56 13.34 2.12
CA GLY A 200 3.29 14.55 1.36
C GLY A 200 3.69 14.51 -0.12
N ARG A 201 4.25 13.41 -0.65
CA ARG A 201 4.48 13.25 -2.10
C ARG A 201 3.18 13.05 -2.88
N VAL A 202 2.19 12.40 -2.27
CA VAL A 202 0.87 12.10 -2.85
C VAL A 202 -0.20 12.69 -1.95
N SER A 203 -1.19 13.37 -2.55
CA SER A 203 -2.32 13.94 -1.83
C SER A 203 -3.15 12.86 -1.13
N ARG A 204 -3.57 13.16 0.09
CA ARG A 204 -4.51 12.38 0.90
C ARG A 204 -5.95 12.89 0.84
N TYR A 205 -6.22 13.91 0.01
CA TYR A 205 -7.59 14.37 -0.19
C TYR A 205 -8.46 13.26 -0.77
N GLY A 206 -9.52 12.90 -0.04
CA GLY A 206 -10.39 11.79 -0.36
C GLY A 206 -9.91 10.43 0.15
N LEU A 207 -8.84 10.36 0.96
CA LEU A 207 -8.47 9.20 1.74
C LEU A 207 -9.24 9.17 3.08
N MET A 208 -9.88 8.05 3.41
CA MET A 208 -10.44 7.84 4.75
C MET A 208 -9.29 7.64 5.74
N ALA A 209 -9.11 8.62 6.62
CA ALA A 209 -7.94 8.71 7.49
C ALA A 209 -7.98 7.67 8.62
N PHE A 210 -6.86 6.96 8.81
CA PHE A 210 -6.54 6.20 10.01
C PHE A 210 -5.62 7.01 10.93
N GLY A 211 -4.36 7.21 10.54
CA GLY A 211 -3.36 8.00 11.24
C GLY A 211 -2.90 9.18 10.39
N SER A 212 -3.50 10.35 10.58
CA SER A 212 -3.34 11.51 9.67
C SER A 212 -1.89 11.95 9.50
N SER A 213 -1.02 11.74 10.50
CA SER A 213 0.41 12.08 10.44
C SER A 213 1.28 10.98 9.84
N LEU A 214 0.70 9.84 9.43
CA LEU A 214 1.38 8.64 9.01
C LEU A 214 0.88 8.11 7.65
N ASP A 215 -0.43 8.23 7.40
CA ASP A 215 -1.09 7.68 6.21
C ASP A 215 -0.47 8.20 4.92
N GLN A 216 -0.23 7.30 3.96
CA GLN A 216 0.18 7.66 2.62
C GLN A 216 -0.48 6.72 1.60
N ILE A 217 -0.98 7.28 0.48
CA ILE A 217 -1.40 6.51 -0.68
C ILE A 217 -0.16 6.14 -1.48
N GLY A 218 -0.10 4.91 -1.93
CA GLY A 218 0.90 4.38 -2.85
C GLY A 218 0.31 3.27 -3.70
N ALA A 219 1.13 2.43 -4.29
CA ALA A 219 0.70 1.43 -5.26
C ALA A 219 1.36 0.07 -5.06
N LEU A 220 0.70 -0.96 -5.62
CA LEU A 220 1.21 -2.31 -5.78
C LEU A 220 1.12 -2.70 -7.26
N ALA A 221 2.15 -3.36 -7.78
CA ALA A 221 2.24 -3.79 -9.16
C ALA A 221 3.14 -5.03 -9.31
N LYS A 222 3.33 -5.49 -10.56
CA LYS A 222 4.21 -6.64 -10.87
C LYS A 222 5.68 -6.23 -11.06
N SER A 223 5.96 -4.95 -11.29
CA SER A 223 7.30 -4.42 -11.53
C SER A 223 7.51 -3.03 -10.96
N SER A 224 8.77 -2.67 -10.73
CA SER A 224 9.17 -1.32 -10.30
C SER A 224 8.88 -0.27 -11.38
N GLU A 225 8.95 -0.63 -12.67
CA GLU A 225 8.57 0.24 -13.77
C GLU A 225 7.08 0.60 -13.71
N ASP A 226 6.19 -0.38 -13.48
CA ASP A 226 4.76 -0.11 -13.31
C ASP A 226 4.49 0.84 -12.14
N LEU A 227 5.21 0.68 -11.01
CA LEU A 227 5.09 1.60 -9.88
C LEU A 227 5.58 3.01 -10.22
N ALA A 228 6.69 3.14 -10.95
CA ALA A 228 7.20 4.43 -11.41
C ALA A 228 6.14 5.16 -12.27
N ARG A 229 5.46 4.45 -13.17
CA ARG A 229 4.36 4.99 -13.99
C ARG A 229 3.19 5.48 -13.15
N VAL A 230 2.73 4.66 -12.21
CA VAL A 230 1.62 5.05 -11.30
C VAL A 230 2.01 6.27 -10.49
N MET A 231 3.21 6.25 -9.90
CA MET A 231 3.69 7.34 -9.04
C MET A 231 3.92 8.63 -9.83
N GLN A 232 4.33 8.56 -11.11
CA GLN A 232 4.41 9.71 -12.00
C GLN A 232 3.06 10.42 -12.13
N ILE A 233 1.97 9.64 -12.19
CA ILE A 233 0.60 10.16 -12.35
C ILE A 233 0.08 10.76 -11.04
N ILE A 234 0.19 10.03 -9.91
CA ILE A 234 -0.52 10.39 -8.68
C ILE A 234 0.25 11.37 -7.79
N SER A 235 1.56 11.56 -8.00
CA SER A 235 2.42 12.45 -7.21
C SER A 235 2.18 13.94 -7.50
N GLY A 236 2.65 14.80 -6.58
CA GLY A 236 2.70 16.25 -6.73
C GLY A 236 1.79 17.02 -5.77
N TYR A 237 1.96 18.33 -5.77
CA TYR A 237 1.23 19.25 -4.91
C TYR A 237 -0.29 19.22 -5.17
N ASP A 238 -1.07 19.41 -4.11
CA ASP A 238 -2.53 19.52 -4.15
C ASP A 238 -2.99 20.56 -3.12
N GLU A 239 -3.61 21.63 -3.58
CA GLU A 239 -4.17 22.69 -2.72
C GLU A 239 -5.30 22.20 -1.79
N ASN A 240 -5.93 21.04 -2.08
CA ASN A 240 -6.92 20.43 -1.20
C ASN A 240 -6.30 19.65 -0.03
N ASP A 241 -4.99 19.38 -0.07
CA ASP A 241 -4.26 18.72 1.01
C ASP A 241 -3.02 19.52 1.38
N PRO A 242 -3.09 20.38 2.43
CA PRO A 242 -1.98 21.23 2.85
C PRO A 242 -0.76 20.46 3.38
N THR A 243 -0.83 19.14 3.49
CA THR A 243 0.31 18.30 3.85
C THR A 243 1.14 17.88 2.65
N THR A 244 0.66 18.12 1.41
CA THR A 244 1.46 17.85 0.21
C THR A 244 2.62 18.85 0.10
N ALA A 245 3.79 18.32 -0.27
CA ALA A 245 4.97 19.15 -0.47
C ALA A 245 4.98 19.76 -1.87
N ASP A 246 5.29 21.05 -1.96
CA ASP A 246 5.56 21.74 -3.22
C ASP A 246 7.00 21.44 -3.66
N VAL A 247 7.22 20.20 -4.09
CA VAL A 247 8.51 19.66 -4.57
C VAL A 247 8.28 19.02 -5.92
N GLU A 248 9.11 19.35 -6.89
CA GLU A 248 9.07 18.79 -8.23
C GLU A 248 9.01 17.25 -8.22
N VAL A 249 8.20 16.69 -9.10
CA VAL A 249 8.14 15.25 -9.36
C VAL A 249 9.10 14.95 -10.50
N PRO A 250 10.20 14.20 -10.24
CA PRO A 250 11.12 13.82 -11.31
C PRO A 250 10.43 12.95 -12.37
N ASP A 251 10.97 12.91 -13.58
CA ASP A 251 10.60 11.88 -14.55
C ASP A 251 11.17 10.54 -14.10
N TYR A 252 10.38 9.81 -13.31
CA TYR A 252 10.82 8.53 -12.73
C TYR A 252 11.21 7.50 -13.80
N LEU A 253 10.54 7.51 -14.95
CA LEU A 253 10.78 6.54 -16.02
C LEU A 253 12.13 6.76 -16.70
N SER A 254 12.51 8.02 -16.95
CA SER A 254 13.79 8.33 -17.56
C SER A 254 14.99 7.97 -16.67
N LEU A 255 14.77 7.81 -15.37
CA LEU A 255 15.81 7.53 -14.38
C LEU A 255 15.99 6.04 -14.07
N LEU A 256 15.12 5.15 -14.58
CA LEU A 256 15.16 3.71 -14.29
C LEU A 256 16.47 3.04 -14.74
N GLU A 257 17.05 3.51 -15.84
CA GLU A 257 18.26 2.92 -16.47
C GLU A 257 19.58 3.50 -15.95
N ASN A 258 19.53 4.43 -14.99
CA ASN A 258 20.74 5.02 -14.44
C ASN A 258 21.66 3.96 -13.81
N ASP A 259 22.95 4.17 -13.93
CA ASP A 259 23.96 3.31 -13.30
C ASP A 259 23.91 3.43 -11.78
N ILE A 260 23.98 2.30 -11.08
CA ILE A 260 24.00 2.20 -9.61
C ILE A 260 25.39 1.92 -9.04
N THR A 261 26.43 1.95 -9.86
CA THR A 261 27.83 1.75 -9.43
C THR A 261 28.24 2.81 -8.41
N GLY A 262 28.78 2.36 -7.28
CA GLY A 262 29.21 3.23 -6.17
C GLY A 262 28.06 3.68 -5.25
N LEU A 263 26.81 3.28 -5.52
CA LEU A 263 25.69 3.58 -4.63
C LEU A 263 25.90 2.92 -3.26
N LYS A 264 25.78 3.71 -2.19
CA LYS A 264 26.01 3.25 -0.82
C LYS A 264 24.72 2.78 -0.16
N ILE A 265 24.71 1.53 0.30
CA ILE A 265 23.57 0.90 0.97
C ILE A 265 23.93 0.58 2.43
N GLY A 266 23.14 1.09 3.37
CA GLY A 266 23.27 0.79 4.80
C GLY A 266 22.47 -0.44 5.20
N LEU A 267 23.08 -1.34 5.99
CA LEU A 267 22.39 -2.48 6.63
C LEU A 267 22.31 -2.21 8.13
N PRO A 268 21.12 -1.86 8.69
CA PRO A 268 21.01 -1.58 10.12
C PRO A 268 21.09 -2.87 10.92
N LYS A 269 22.09 -2.98 11.78
CA LYS A 269 22.35 -4.20 12.59
C LYS A 269 21.16 -4.61 13.47
N GLU A 270 20.35 -3.66 13.90
CA GLU A 270 19.16 -3.90 14.74
C GLU A 270 18.06 -4.69 14.03
N TYR A 271 18.08 -4.75 12.68
CA TYR A 271 17.09 -5.49 11.88
C TYR A 271 17.53 -6.94 11.58
N PHE A 272 18.76 -7.32 11.98
CA PHE A 272 19.35 -8.63 11.74
C PHE A 272 19.66 -9.36 13.07
N SER A 273 18.78 -9.17 14.06
CA SER A 273 18.85 -9.87 15.36
C SER A 273 18.51 -11.36 15.22
N ASP A 274 18.71 -12.13 16.29
CA ASP A 274 18.35 -13.55 16.35
C ASP A 274 16.85 -13.84 16.24
N GLU A 275 16.00 -12.80 16.30
CA GLU A 275 14.55 -12.90 16.13
C GLU A 275 14.12 -12.99 14.63
N LEU A 276 14.99 -12.59 13.70
CA LEU A 276 14.75 -12.73 12.28
C LEU A 276 14.90 -14.19 11.86
N ASP A 277 13.88 -14.74 11.18
CA ASP A 277 13.96 -16.09 10.62
C ASP A 277 15.20 -16.22 9.71
N LYS A 278 16.01 -17.27 9.94
CA LYS A 278 17.27 -17.50 9.22
C LYS A 278 17.05 -17.61 7.71
N SER A 279 15.94 -18.19 7.29
CA SER A 279 15.63 -18.31 5.86
C SER A 279 15.30 -16.96 5.22
N ILE A 280 14.69 -16.02 5.97
CA ILE A 280 14.48 -14.64 5.51
C ILE A 280 15.84 -13.93 5.40
N LYS A 281 16.71 -14.09 6.41
CA LYS A 281 18.07 -13.52 6.38
C LYS A 281 18.84 -13.98 5.17
N GLU A 282 18.79 -15.27 4.81
CA GLU A 282 19.45 -15.82 3.62
C GLU A 282 18.98 -15.15 2.31
N VAL A 283 17.68 -14.84 2.20
CA VAL A 283 17.16 -14.11 1.04
C VAL A 283 17.70 -12.69 0.99
N VAL A 284 17.77 -12.00 2.13
CA VAL A 284 18.34 -10.65 2.22
C VAL A 284 19.83 -10.69 1.87
N ASP A 285 20.58 -11.64 2.40
CA ASP A 285 22.04 -11.79 2.13
C ASP A 285 22.29 -12.03 0.62
N LYS A 286 21.48 -12.87 -0.05
CA LYS A 286 21.56 -13.08 -1.51
C LYS A 286 21.24 -11.81 -2.30
N THR A 287 20.26 -11.03 -1.84
CA THR A 287 19.93 -9.74 -2.46
C THR A 287 21.10 -8.76 -2.34
N VAL A 288 21.72 -8.67 -1.16
CA VAL A 288 22.91 -7.85 -0.92
C VAL A 288 24.05 -8.24 -1.86
N GLU A 289 24.32 -9.54 -2.03
CA GLU A 289 25.36 -10.02 -2.95
C GLU A 289 25.04 -9.69 -4.42
N THR A 290 23.76 -9.71 -4.80
CA THR A 290 23.33 -9.30 -6.15
C THR A 290 23.57 -7.81 -6.37
N LEU A 291 23.20 -6.95 -5.41
CA LEU A 291 23.40 -5.51 -5.50
C LEU A 291 24.89 -5.14 -5.52
N LYS A 292 25.74 -5.85 -4.76
CA LYS A 292 27.21 -5.69 -4.85
C LYS A 292 27.77 -6.05 -6.23
N LYS A 293 27.25 -7.11 -6.86
CA LYS A 293 27.63 -7.48 -8.24
C LYS A 293 27.22 -6.43 -9.26
N LEU A 294 26.15 -5.70 -8.99
CA LEU A 294 25.70 -4.55 -9.78
C LEU A 294 26.50 -3.26 -9.47
N GLY A 295 27.51 -3.32 -8.60
CA GLY A 295 28.41 -2.22 -8.29
C GLY A 295 28.06 -1.41 -7.05
N ALA A 296 27.02 -1.76 -6.31
CA ALA A 296 26.68 -1.05 -5.07
C ALA A 296 27.67 -1.38 -3.93
N GLU A 297 27.96 -0.37 -3.09
CA GLU A 297 28.73 -0.49 -1.87
C GLU A 297 27.80 -0.74 -0.67
N VAL A 298 28.12 -1.74 0.16
CA VAL A 298 27.26 -2.09 1.31
C VAL A 298 28.06 -1.96 2.60
N LYS A 299 27.50 -1.24 3.59
CA LYS A 299 28.12 -1.10 4.91
C LYS A 299 27.10 -1.30 6.04
N GLU A 300 27.57 -1.76 7.19
CA GLU A 300 26.75 -1.83 8.41
C GLU A 300 26.50 -0.41 8.95
N VAL A 301 25.26 -0.17 9.42
CA VAL A 301 24.84 1.07 10.08
C VAL A 301 24.04 0.75 11.34
N SER A 302 23.67 1.77 12.12
CA SER A 302 22.89 1.56 13.37
C SER A 302 21.73 2.52 13.46
N LEU A 303 20.57 1.97 13.83
CA LEU A 303 19.29 2.68 14.08
C LEU A 303 18.77 2.34 15.50
N PRO A 304 19.45 2.77 16.58
CA PRO A 304 19.24 2.29 17.95
C PRO A 304 17.85 2.60 18.52
N TYR A 305 17.14 3.61 18.01
CA TYR A 305 15.81 3.96 18.50
C TYR A 305 14.69 3.13 17.85
N THR A 306 14.95 2.32 16.84
CA THR A 306 13.92 1.48 16.18
C THR A 306 13.32 0.43 17.11
N LYS A 307 14.01 0.03 18.18
CA LYS A 307 13.47 -0.84 19.23
C LYS A 307 12.22 -0.29 19.93
N TYR A 308 11.97 1.01 19.86
CA TYR A 308 10.77 1.66 20.39
C TYR A 308 9.67 1.87 19.36
N ALA A 309 9.91 1.47 18.11
CA ALA A 309 9.05 1.82 16.98
C ALA A 309 7.62 1.29 17.14
N ILE A 310 7.45 0.02 17.50
CA ILE A 310 6.13 -0.61 17.68
C ILE A 310 5.31 0.13 18.73
N SER A 311 5.82 0.29 19.95
CA SER A 311 5.08 0.96 21.02
C SER A 311 4.74 2.41 20.69
N THR A 312 5.68 3.14 20.09
CA THR A 312 5.49 4.54 19.65
C THR A 312 4.41 4.64 18.58
N TYR A 313 4.46 3.76 17.60
CA TYR A 313 3.47 3.71 16.50
C TYR A 313 2.06 3.46 17.03
N TYR A 314 1.87 2.45 17.88
CA TYR A 314 0.53 2.09 18.37
C TYR A 314 -0.07 3.15 19.29
N ILE A 315 0.73 3.91 20.02
CA ILE A 315 0.25 5.07 20.79
C ILE A 315 -0.21 6.20 19.84
N ILE A 316 0.63 6.59 18.90
CA ILE A 316 0.32 7.71 17.99
C ILE A 316 -0.84 7.35 17.06
N SER A 317 -0.77 6.19 16.40
CA SER A 317 -1.80 5.79 15.44
C SER A 317 -3.16 5.59 16.08
N SER A 318 -3.22 5.01 17.31
CA SER A 318 -4.47 4.85 18.05
C SER A 318 -5.06 6.20 18.50
N ALA A 319 -4.21 7.14 18.95
CA ALA A 319 -4.64 8.48 19.32
C ALA A 319 -5.25 9.23 18.11
N GLU A 320 -4.59 9.16 16.96
CA GLU A 320 -5.09 9.77 15.72
C GLU A 320 -6.35 9.07 15.20
N ALA A 321 -6.42 7.73 15.30
CA ALA A 321 -7.62 6.95 14.96
C ALA A 321 -8.83 7.35 15.80
N ALA A 322 -8.68 7.51 17.11
CA ALA A 322 -9.77 7.93 18.00
C ALA A 322 -10.35 9.28 17.54
N SER A 323 -9.50 10.24 17.17
CA SER A 323 -9.91 11.54 16.64
C SER A 323 -10.54 11.42 15.24
N ASN A 324 -9.91 10.69 14.33
CA ASN A 324 -10.37 10.59 12.93
C ASN A 324 -11.69 9.83 12.81
N LEU A 325 -11.90 8.75 13.58
CA LEU A 325 -13.09 7.94 13.51
C LEU A 325 -14.27 8.50 14.34
N SER A 326 -14.08 9.60 15.06
CA SER A 326 -15.16 10.29 15.78
C SER A 326 -16.24 10.82 14.84
N ARG A 327 -15.91 11.07 13.57
CA ARG A 327 -16.84 11.54 12.52
C ARG A 327 -17.85 10.49 12.05
N TYR A 328 -17.55 9.20 12.27
CA TYR A 328 -18.44 8.10 11.88
C TYR A 328 -19.39 7.77 13.02
N ASP A 329 -20.48 8.51 13.08
CA ASP A 329 -21.45 8.51 14.18
C ASP A 329 -22.86 7.99 13.77
N GLY A 330 -23.04 7.68 12.47
CA GLY A 330 -24.33 7.24 11.91
C GLY A 330 -25.34 8.37 11.71
N VAL A 331 -24.95 9.64 11.89
CA VAL A 331 -25.86 10.80 11.73
C VAL A 331 -25.71 11.45 10.37
N ARG A 332 -24.50 11.79 9.96
CA ARG A 332 -24.23 12.51 8.69
C ARG A 332 -24.22 11.59 7.49
N TYR A 333 -23.66 10.40 7.65
CA TYR A 333 -23.53 9.38 6.61
C TYR A 333 -23.24 8.02 7.25
N GLY A 334 -23.35 6.96 6.47
CA GLY A 334 -23.16 5.60 6.92
C GLY A 334 -24.42 4.96 7.49
N VAL A 335 -24.26 3.85 8.21
CA VAL A 335 -25.35 3.10 8.81
C VAL A 335 -25.78 3.75 10.12
N ARG A 336 -27.06 4.06 10.24
CA ARG A 336 -27.67 4.55 11.47
C ARG A 336 -28.54 3.47 12.09
N LYS A 337 -28.36 3.21 13.38
CA LYS A 337 -29.25 2.39 14.21
C LYS A 337 -30.18 3.30 14.96
N SER A 338 -31.48 3.24 14.64
CA SER A 338 -32.48 4.09 15.29
C SER A 338 -32.68 3.70 16.75
N ASP A 339 -32.82 4.72 17.59
CA ASP A 339 -33.27 4.62 18.98
C ASP A 339 -34.04 5.86 19.38
N GLU A 340 -34.84 5.78 20.46
CA GLU A 340 -35.60 6.92 21.00
C GLU A 340 -34.64 7.93 21.68
N ASN A 341 -33.55 7.43 22.28
CA ASN A 341 -32.53 8.23 22.90
C ASN A 341 -31.34 8.43 21.94
N ILE A 342 -30.95 9.69 21.75
CA ILE A 342 -29.86 10.05 20.85
C ILE A 342 -28.50 9.44 21.28
N GLU A 343 -28.24 9.34 22.59
CA GLU A 343 -27.03 8.75 23.14
C GLU A 343 -26.99 7.25 22.81
N GLU A 344 -28.08 6.53 23.04
CA GLU A 344 -28.21 5.12 22.68
C GLU A 344 -28.08 4.89 21.16
N MET A 345 -28.62 5.78 20.34
CA MET A 345 -28.46 5.73 18.89
C MET A 345 -26.97 5.81 18.49
N TYR A 346 -26.17 6.69 19.08
CA TYR A 346 -24.73 6.76 18.85
C TYR A 346 -24.03 5.47 19.30
N VAL A 347 -24.33 5.01 20.52
CA VAL A 347 -23.74 3.79 21.10
C VAL A 347 -24.02 2.60 20.20
N LYS A 348 -25.28 2.35 19.82
CA LYS A 348 -25.66 1.23 18.94
C LYS A 348 -25.02 1.32 17.56
N SER A 349 -25.08 2.51 16.92
CA SER A 349 -24.50 2.69 15.59
C SER A 349 -23.02 2.38 15.56
N ARG A 350 -22.26 2.82 16.55
CA ARG A 350 -20.81 2.59 16.63
C ARG A 350 -20.46 1.17 17.10
N THR A 351 -21.20 0.63 18.07
CA THR A 351 -20.97 -0.73 18.60
C THR A 351 -21.18 -1.80 17.56
N GLU A 352 -22.26 -1.69 16.77
CA GLU A 352 -22.57 -2.64 15.69
C GLU A 352 -21.83 -2.32 14.39
N GLY A 353 -21.46 -1.06 14.18
CA GLY A 353 -20.82 -0.57 12.96
C GLY A 353 -19.32 -0.81 12.89
N PHE A 354 -18.61 -0.84 14.03
CA PHE A 354 -17.17 -1.07 14.08
C PHE A 354 -16.82 -2.49 14.55
N GLY A 355 -15.82 -3.08 13.90
CA GLY A 355 -15.20 -4.32 14.32
C GLY A 355 -14.33 -4.18 15.58
N ASP A 356 -13.90 -5.30 16.14
CA ASP A 356 -13.26 -5.34 17.46
C ASP A 356 -11.89 -4.65 17.48
N GLU A 357 -11.08 -4.78 16.43
CA GLU A 357 -9.79 -4.10 16.36
C GLU A 357 -9.96 -2.58 16.29
N VAL A 358 -10.90 -2.09 15.51
CA VAL A 358 -11.20 -0.65 15.43
C VAL A 358 -11.66 -0.11 16.78
N LYS A 359 -12.58 -0.81 17.46
CA LYS A 359 -13.01 -0.46 18.82
C LYS A 359 -11.84 -0.42 19.79
N ARG A 360 -10.94 -1.42 19.74
CA ARG A 360 -9.73 -1.48 20.58
C ARG A 360 -8.83 -0.25 20.35
N ARG A 361 -8.56 0.11 19.10
CA ARG A 361 -7.74 1.30 18.76
C ARG A 361 -8.38 2.60 19.21
N ILE A 362 -9.69 2.74 19.06
CA ILE A 362 -10.44 3.91 19.57
C ILE A 362 -10.33 4.02 21.10
N MET A 363 -10.49 2.90 21.81
CA MET A 363 -10.38 2.89 23.27
C MET A 363 -8.96 3.24 23.76
N ILE A 364 -7.93 2.63 23.17
CA ILE A 364 -6.53 2.97 23.46
C ILE A 364 -6.26 4.45 23.16
N GLY A 365 -6.73 4.94 22.01
CA GLY A 365 -6.55 6.33 21.61
C GLY A 365 -7.18 7.33 22.57
N ASN A 366 -8.42 7.08 22.99
CA ASN A 366 -9.09 7.90 24.01
C ASN A 366 -8.35 7.89 25.34
N TYR A 367 -7.84 6.72 25.75
CA TYR A 367 -7.07 6.59 27.00
C TYR A 367 -5.77 7.42 26.94
N VAL A 368 -4.96 7.28 25.91
CA VAL A 368 -3.68 7.98 25.79
C VAL A 368 -3.83 9.50 25.55
N LEU A 369 -5.00 9.95 25.11
CA LEU A 369 -5.33 11.37 24.96
C LEU A 369 -6.01 11.98 26.17
N SER A 370 -6.43 11.17 27.17
CA SER A 370 -7.16 11.65 28.33
C SER A 370 -6.28 12.45 29.28
N SER A 371 -6.92 13.31 30.10
CA SER A 371 -6.24 14.13 31.10
C SER A 371 -5.43 13.25 32.06
N GLY A 372 -4.18 13.62 32.32
CA GLY A 372 -3.24 12.86 33.16
C GLY A 372 -2.41 11.80 32.41
N PHE A 373 -2.84 11.34 31.22
CA PHE A 373 -2.12 10.35 30.42
C PHE A 373 -1.47 10.93 29.16
N TYR A 374 -1.95 12.07 28.68
CA TYR A 374 -1.44 12.73 27.48
C TYR A 374 0.08 12.97 27.51
N ASP A 375 0.60 13.55 28.60
CA ASP A 375 2.04 13.81 28.73
C ASP A 375 2.85 12.51 28.86
N ALA A 376 2.32 11.54 29.58
CA ALA A 376 3.01 10.28 29.85
C ALA A 376 3.10 9.37 28.62
N TYR A 377 2.11 9.40 27.72
CA TYR A 377 2.03 8.53 26.56
C TYR A 377 2.18 9.29 25.24
N TYR A 378 1.20 10.11 24.83
CA TYR A 378 1.17 10.70 23.49
C TYR A 378 2.33 11.67 23.24
N LYS A 379 2.57 12.59 24.16
CA LYS A 379 3.68 13.54 24.07
C LYS A 379 5.04 12.82 24.08
N LYS A 380 5.21 11.83 24.94
CA LYS A 380 6.43 11.03 25.00
C LYS A 380 6.64 10.23 23.71
N ALA A 381 5.60 9.60 23.18
CA ALA A 381 5.65 8.89 21.90
C ALA A 381 6.03 9.84 20.76
N SER A 382 5.49 11.06 20.72
CA SER A 382 5.86 12.08 19.73
C SER A 382 7.33 12.49 19.83
N GLN A 383 7.89 12.56 21.05
CA GLN A 383 9.33 12.82 21.24
C GLN A 383 10.18 11.66 20.74
N VAL A 384 9.79 10.40 21.04
CA VAL A 384 10.49 9.20 20.56
C VAL A 384 10.42 9.09 19.03
N ARG A 385 9.27 9.42 18.43
CA ARG A 385 9.12 9.51 16.98
C ARG A 385 10.18 10.40 16.35
N ARG A 386 10.44 11.56 16.97
CA ARG A 386 11.50 12.47 16.50
C ARG A 386 12.88 11.81 16.55
N LEU A 387 13.21 11.10 17.64
CA LEU A 387 14.50 10.39 17.77
C LEU A 387 14.65 9.31 16.70
N ILE A 388 13.59 8.54 16.41
CA ILE A 388 13.58 7.55 15.33
C ILE A 388 13.86 8.23 13.98
N ARG A 389 13.16 9.34 13.68
CA ARG A 389 13.41 10.10 12.45
C ARG A 389 14.85 10.59 12.35
N ASP A 390 15.36 11.18 13.42
CA ASP A 390 16.69 11.77 13.46
C ASP A 390 17.79 10.67 13.28
N ASP A 391 17.56 9.43 13.75
CA ASP A 391 18.42 8.27 13.46
C ASP A 391 18.48 7.94 11.97
N PHE A 392 17.32 7.84 11.31
CA PHE A 392 17.27 7.61 9.86
C PHE A 392 17.99 8.70 9.08
N LEU A 393 17.76 9.98 9.40
CA LEU A 393 18.38 11.10 8.70
C LEU A 393 19.89 11.12 8.89
N ARG A 394 20.37 10.79 10.09
CA ARG A 394 21.81 10.62 10.35
C ARG A 394 22.41 9.53 9.45
N VAL A 395 21.79 8.36 9.38
CA VAL A 395 22.28 7.27 8.53
C VAL A 395 22.21 7.65 7.05
N LEU A 396 21.09 8.25 6.59
CA LEU A 396 20.92 8.69 5.19
C LEU A 396 21.79 9.90 4.81
N SER A 397 22.51 10.52 5.74
CA SER A 397 23.60 11.46 5.42
C SER A 397 24.92 10.76 5.08
N GLU A 398 25.05 9.46 5.36
CA GLU A 398 26.24 8.64 5.14
C GLU A 398 26.08 7.58 4.05
N VAL A 399 24.83 7.23 3.72
CA VAL A 399 24.45 6.25 2.69
C VAL A 399 23.31 6.79 1.83
N ASP A 400 23.17 6.29 0.62
CA ASP A 400 22.13 6.70 -0.31
C ASP A 400 20.79 6.02 -0.01
N LEU A 401 20.85 4.76 0.43
CA LEU A 401 19.70 3.91 0.74
C LEU A 401 19.98 3.04 1.98
N ILE A 402 18.89 2.59 2.62
CA ILE A 402 18.94 1.57 3.67
C ILE A 402 18.19 0.34 3.18
N LEU A 403 18.77 -0.85 3.33
CA LEU A 403 18.15 -2.14 2.99
C LEU A 403 17.83 -2.91 4.26
N THR A 404 16.59 -3.43 4.34
CA THR A 404 16.08 -4.23 5.48
C THR A 404 15.19 -5.37 5.00
N PRO A 405 14.91 -6.39 5.83
CA PRO A 405 13.74 -7.23 5.62
C PRO A 405 12.46 -6.39 5.73
N VAL A 406 11.35 -6.89 5.17
CA VAL A 406 10.02 -6.27 5.28
C VAL A 406 9.22 -6.90 6.42
N SER A 407 9.25 -8.23 6.53
CA SER A 407 8.52 -9.02 7.52
C SER A 407 9.48 -9.99 8.20
N PRO A 408 9.27 -10.33 9.48
CA PRO A 408 10.10 -11.29 10.20
C PRO A 408 9.91 -12.74 9.71
N THR A 409 8.77 -13.03 9.05
CA THR A 409 8.40 -14.37 8.55
C THR A 409 7.76 -14.26 7.17
N THR A 410 7.62 -15.40 6.48
CA THR A 410 6.73 -15.54 5.32
C THR A 410 5.26 -15.42 5.73
N ALA A 411 4.33 -15.48 4.77
CA ALA A 411 2.89 -15.44 5.04
C ALA A 411 2.49 -16.54 6.04
N PHE A 412 1.83 -16.15 7.14
CA PHE A 412 1.31 -17.05 8.16
C PHE A 412 -0.09 -17.55 7.81
N LYS A 413 -0.56 -18.62 8.47
CA LYS A 413 -1.89 -19.18 8.23
C LYS A 413 -3.00 -18.28 8.76
N LYS A 414 -4.15 -18.30 8.10
CA LYS A 414 -5.34 -17.62 8.59
C LYS A 414 -5.69 -18.10 10.01
N GLY A 415 -6.04 -17.18 10.91
CA GLY A 415 -6.36 -17.46 12.31
C GLY A 415 -5.16 -17.66 13.24
N GLU A 416 -3.94 -17.81 12.72
CA GLU A 416 -2.76 -18.15 13.52
C GLU A 416 -2.40 -17.09 14.57
N LYS A 417 -2.60 -15.81 14.25
CA LYS A 417 -2.25 -14.67 15.12
C LYS A 417 -3.45 -13.96 15.76
N ASN A 418 -4.65 -14.53 15.65
CA ASN A 418 -5.87 -13.85 16.12
C ASN A 418 -6.05 -13.86 17.65
N THR A 419 -5.33 -14.74 18.37
CA THR A 419 -5.45 -14.89 19.83
C THR A 419 -4.63 -13.87 20.62
N ASP A 420 -3.59 -13.29 20.02
CA ASP A 420 -2.70 -12.31 20.65
C ASP A 420 -2.45 -11.11 19.73
N PRO A 421 -3.07 -9.95 19.99
CA PRO A 421 -2.86 -8.74 19.18
C PRO A 421 -1.38 -8.32 19.10
N VAL A 422 -0.57 -8.59 20.12
CA VAL A 422 0.85 -8.20 20.12
C VAL A 422 1.64 -8.97 19.07
N GLN A 423 1.31 -10.25 18.84
CA GLN A 423 1.95 -11.04 17.78
C GLN A 423 1.61 -10.52 16.39
N MET A 424 0.37 -10.04 16.18
CA MET A 424 0.01 -9.37 14.94
C MET A 424 0.80 -8.05 14.77
N TYR A 425 0.96 -7.29 15.85
CA TYR A 425 1.68 -6.01 15.83
C TYR A 425 3.18 -6.18 15.51
N LEU A 426 3.79 -7.28 15.94
CA LEU A 426 5.19 -7.60 15.63
C LEU A 426 5.42 -7.93 14.15
N ALA A 427 4.38 -8.24 13.38
CA ALA A 427 4.50 -8.42 11.94
C ALA A 427 4.96 -7.14 11.21
N ASP A 428 4.73 -5.96 11.81
CA ASP A 428 5.08 -4.65 11.25
C ASP A 428 6.39 -4.06 11.81
N ILE A 429 7.17 -4.86 12.56
CA ILE A 429 8.36 -4.37 13.30
C ILE A 429 9.38 -3.67 12.41
N TYR A 430 9.51 -4.09 11.14
CA TYR A 430 10.48 -3.54 10.20
C TYR A 430 9.93 -2.40 9.34
N THR A 431 8.63 -2.13 9.40
CA THR A 431 7.99 -1.15 8.50
C THR A 431 7.53 0.13 9.19
N VAL A 432 7.04 0.05 10.44
CA VAL A 432 6.44 1.20 11.16
C VAL A 432 7.40 2.37 11.38
N SER A 433 8.70 2.10 11.60
CA SER A 433 9.73 3.12 11.81
C SER A 433 9.86 4.07 10.62
N VAL A 434 9.69 3.55 9.41
CA VAL A 434 9.77 4.31 8.16
C VAL A 434 8.60 5.30 8.04
N ASN A 435 7.38 4.90 8.45
CA ASN A 435 6.22 5.80 8.50
C ASN A 435 6.41 6.91 9.53
N MET A 436 6.94 6.57 10.71
CA MET A 436 7.22 7.57 11.74
C MET A 436 8.27 8.58 11.31
N ALA A 437 9.26 8.15 10.52
CA ALA A 437 10.23 9.03 9.91
C ALA A 437 9.70 9.81 8.69
N GLY A 438 8.58 9.41 8.10
CA GLY A 438 7.99 10.02 6.90
C GLY A 438 8.73 9.73 5.60
N LEU A 439 9.67 8.78 5.60
CA LEU A 439 10.56 8.44 4.48
C LEU A 439 9.86 7.57 3.42
N PRO A 440 10.27 7.62 2.15
CA PRO A 440 9.81 6.72 1.12
C PRO A 440 10.46 5.34 1.31
N ALA A 441 9.72 4.28 0.96
CA ALA A 441 10.26 2.93 0.91
C ALA A 441 9.51 2.04 -0.09
N ILE A 442 10.24 1.14 -0.73
CA ILE A 442 9.71 0.15 -1.67
C ILE A 442 9.97 -1.26 -1.13
N SER A 443 8.99 -2.14 -1.27
CA SER A 443 9.14 -3.58 -1.07
C SER A 443 9.27 -4.26 -2.43
N VAL A 444 10.31 -5.05 -2.59
CA VAL A 444 10.58 -5.79 -3.84
C VAL A 444 10.76 -7.27 -3.49
N PRO A 445 10.20 -8.22 -4.27
CA PRO A 445 10.44 -9.63 -4.03
C PRO A 445 11.95 -9.97 -4.13
N GLY A 446 12.54 -10.41 -3.02
CA GLY A 446 13.95 -10.81 -2.94
C GLY A 446 14.18 -12.28 -3.26
N GLY A 447 13.15 -13.12 -3.07
CA GLY A 447 13.25 -14.56 -3.27
C GLY A 447 12.07 -15.33 -2.68
N PHE A 448 12.26 -16.63 -2.48
CA PHE A 448 11.24 -17.53 -1.96
C PHE A 448 11.79 -18.42 -0.84
N VAL A 449 10.95 -18.71 0.13
CA VAL A 449 11.19 -19.68 1.20
C VAL A 449 10.02 -20.67 1.24
N ASN A 450 10.29 -21.94 1.04
CA ASN A 450 9.27 -23.01 1.00
C ASN A 450 8.10 -22.71 0.05
N GLY A 451 8.39 -22.10 -1.12
CA GLY A 451 7.39 -21.74 -2.12
C GLY A 451 6.62 -20.44 -1.83
N LEU A 452 6.90 -19.76 -0.72
CA LEU A 452 6.27 -18.50 -0.35
C LEU A 452 7.22 -17.31 -0.61
N PRO A 453 6.70 -16.18 -1.11
CA PRO A 453 7.53 -15.00 -1.38
C PRO A 453 8.12 -14.38 -0.13
N VAL A 454 9.27 -13.77 -0.30
CA VAL A 454 9.95 -12.93 0.69
C VAL A 454 10.35 -11.62 0.03
N GLY A 455 9.85 -10.50 0.57
CA GLY A 455 10.24 -9.16 0.14
C GLY A 455 11.44 -8.62 0.90
N ILE A 456 12.24 -7.81 0.21
CA ILE A 456 13.23 -6.92 0.81
C ILE A 456 12.73 -5.48 0.74
N GLN A 457 13.13 -4.65 1.68
CA GLN A 457 12.75 -3.24 1.74
C GLN A 457 13.96 -2.35 1.45
N LEU A 458 13.78 -1.41 0.54
CA LEU A 458 14.72 -0.32 0.29
C LEU A 458 14.08 0.98 0.79
N ILE A 459 14.80 1.74 1.60
CA ILE A 459 14.36 2.99 2.23
C ILE A 459 15.25 4.11 1.71
N GLY A 460 14.64 5.14 1.11
CA GLY A 460 15.34 6.31 0.58
C GLY A 460 15.23 7.53 1.47
N ASN A 461 15.98 8.59 1.14
CA ASN A 461 15.79 9.89 1.73
C ASN A 461 14.51 10.55 1.21
N TYR A 462 14.06 11.64 1.83
CA TYR A 462 12.86 12.36 1.40
C TYR A 462 12.92 12.70 -0.08
N PHE A 463 11.82 12.39 -0.78
CA PHE A 463 11.59 12.70 -2.20
C PHE A 463 12.57 12.02 -3.17
N ARG A 464 13.22 10.92 -2.74
CA ARG A 464 14.11 10.11 -3.57
C ARG A 464 13.48 8.79 -3.99
N GLU A 465 12.19 8.85 -4.36
CA GLU A 465 11.49 7.71 -4.97
C GLU A 465 12.15 7.27 -6.29
N ASP A 466 12.74 8.21 -7.02
CA ASP A 466 13.54 7.97 -8.23
C ASP A 466 14.60 6.89 -8.03
N LEU A 467 15.39 7.05 -6.96
CA LEU A 467 16.47 6.13 -6.62
C LEU A 467 15.93 4.75 -6.20
N LEU A 468 14.79 4.72 -5.51
CA LEU A 468 14.13 3.46 -5.14
C LEU A 468 13.66 2.69 -6.37
N PHE A 469 13.07 3.37 -7.36
CA PHE A 469 12.64 2.73 -8.61
C PHE A 469 13.83 2.24 -9.41
N ASN A 470 14.87 3.06 -9.57
CA ASN A 470 16.07 2.72 -10.33
C ASN A 470 16.74 1.45 -9.78
N ILE A 471 17.11 1.42 -8.50
CA ILE A 471 17.81 0.26 -7.91
C ILE A 471 16.92 -0.99 -7.91
N SER A 472 15.60 -0.83 -7.69
CA SER A 472 14.66 -1.95 -7.73
C SER A 472 14.55 -2.52 -9.14
N HIS A 473 14.48 -1.66 -10.15
CA HIS A 473 14.44 -2.05 -11.56
C HIS A 473 15.69 -2.83 -11.96
N LYS A 474 16.89 -2.30 -11.63
CA LYS A 474 18.17 -2.98 -11.89
C LYS A 474 18.28 -4.32 -11.15
N PHE A 475 17.77 -4.42 -9.95
CA PHE A 475 17.70 -5.68 -9.22
C PHE A 475 16.73 -6.68 -9.88
N GLU A 476 15.56 -6.22 -10.34
CA GLU A 476 14.57 -7.05 -11.04
C GLU A 476 15.10 -7.63 -12.35
N GLU A 477 15.90 -6.87 -13.12
CA GLU A 477 16.54 -7.36 -14.34
C GLU A 477 17.43 -8.59 -14.08
N VAL A 478 18.17 -8.61 -12.97
CA VAL A 478 19.07 -9.73 -12.61
C VAL A 478 18.30 -10.87 -11.94
N ARG A 479 17.33 -10.55 -11.08
CA ARG A 479 16.49 -11.55 -10.42
C ARG A 479 15.63 -12.32 -11.42
N GLY A 480 15.17 -11.66 -12.49
CA GLY A 480 14.23 -12.22 -13.46
C GLY A 480 12.77 -12.04 -13.04
N LYS A 481 11.86 -12.42 -13.96
CA LYS A 481 10.40 -12.30 -13.75
C LYS A 481 9.91 -13.27 -12.66
N ILE A 482 8.91 -12.83 -11.91
CA ILE A 482 8.17 -13.68 -10.96
C ILE A 482 7.06 -14.41 -11.73
N GLU A 483 7.05 -15.73 -11.60
CA GLU A 483 5.97 -16.57 -12.10
C GLU A 483 4.87 -16.65 -11.04
N TYR A 484 3.81 -15.86 -11.22
CA TYR A 484 2.68 -15.83 -10.30
C TYR A 484 1.84 -17.10 -10.38
N PRO A 485 1.15 -17.51 -9.28
CA PRO A 485 0.37 -18.75 -9.23
C PRO A 485 -0.73 -18.82 -10.27
N GLU A 486 -0.95 -20.02 -10.80
CA GLU A 486 -2.17 -20.37 -11.55
C GLU A 486 -3.26 -20.77 -10.52
N LEU A 487 -4.44 -20.09 -10.53
CA LEU A 487 -5.55 -20.30 -9.61
C LEU A 487 -6.76 -20.93 -10.29
#